data_30e37b3634a2614d7758a1f5eae38713
#
_entry.id   30e37b3634a2614d7758a1f5eae38713
#
_cell.length_a   1.000
_cell.length_b   1.000
_cell.length_c   1.000
_cell.angle_alpha   90.00
_cell.angle_beta   90.00
_cell.angle_gamma   90.00
#
_symmetry.space_group_name_H-M   'P 1'
#
loop_
_entity.id
_entity.type
_entity.pdbx_description
1 polymer ?
#
loop_
_entity_poly.entity_id
_entity_poly.type
_entity_poly.pdbx_seq_one_letter_code
_entity_poly.pdbx_strand_id
1 'polypeptide(L)'
;MVECEKMTKGVYPQNVIEKILNYQEYESIRDMLLNHLHERRYNKQLTYSNYYVMNKLRVMFARISVSMLEPDLVIMDEFQRFKFLLSSDDSELGILAHSFLSGHDTRVLLLSATPYKLYSTLEEIDENQLDEHYAEFFQVMNFLFDDEVKDIKFKEVWKNYSHALSAL
;
A
#
# COMPACT_ATOMS: atom_id res chain seq x y z
N MET A 1 -24.48 -10.65 11.37
CA MET A 1 -24.56 -9.39 12.12
C MET A 1 -24.79 -9.61 13.62
N VAL A 2 -25.83 -10.33 14.04
CA VAL A 2 -26.17 -10.56 15.46
C VAL A 2 -25.03 -11.23 16.27
N GLU A 3 -24.23 -12.08 15.66
CA GLU A 3 -23.15 -12.80 16.34
C GLU A 3 -21.92 -11.90 16.56
N CYS A 4 -21.59 -11.05 15.61
CA CYS A 4 -20.52 -10.06 15.72
C CYS A 4 -20.86 -8.97 16.76
N GLU A 5 -22.11 -8.56 16.82
CA GLU A 5 -22.63 -7.59 17.78
C GLU A 5 -22.54 -8.12 19.24
N LYS A 6 -22.77 -9.43 19.43
CA LYS A 6 -22.58 -10.11 20.73
C LYS A 6 -21.12 -10.18 21.15
N MET A 7 -20.20 -10.45 20.21
CA MET A 7 -18.76 -10.57 20.50
C MET A 7 -18.12 -9.20 20.84
N THR A 8 -18.55 -8.13 20.17
CA THR A 8 -17.98 -6.78 20.32
C THR A 8 -18.76 -5.89 21.30
N LYS A 9 -19.80 -6.40 21.94
CA LYS A 9 -20.72 -5.65 22.82
C LYS A 9 -21.30 -4.38 22.17
N GLY A 10 -21.48 -4.40 20.86
CA GLY A 10 -22.04 -3.30 20.09
C GLY A 10 -21.07 -2.14 19.80
N VAL A 11 -19.84 -2.15 20.29
CA VAL A 11 -18.87 -1.05 20.08
C VAL A 11 -18.30 -1.06 18.68
N TYR A 12 -17.95 -2.22 18.15
CA TYR A 12 -17.36 -2.34 16.81
C TYR A 12 -18.29 -1.82 15.69
N PRO A 13 -19.59 -2.19 15.65
CA PRO A 13 -20.50 -1.65 14.64
C PRO A 13 -20.63 -0.12 14.70
N GLN A 14 -20.64 0.47 15.87
CA GLN A 14 -20.74 1.92 16.03
C GLN A 14 -19.51 2.64 15.50
N ASN A 15 -18.31 2.15 15.81
CA ASN A 15 -17.05 2.70 15.30
C ASN A 15 -16.96 2.61 13.77
N VAL A 16 -17.40 1.49 13.17
CA VAL A 16 -17.43 1.33 11.71
C VAL A 16 -18.41 2.30 11.08
N ILE A 17 -19.61 2.44 11.64
CA ILE A 17 -20.64 3.39 11.17
C ILE A 17 -20.10 4.82 11.21
N GLU A 18 -19.49 5.22 12.31
CA GLU A 18 -18.90 6.56 12.46
C GLU A 18 -17.80 6.81 11.40
N LYS A 19 -16.90 5.84 11.17
CA LYS A 19 -15.88 5.93 10.14
C LYS A 19 -16.47 6.01 8.73
N ILE A 20 -17.55 5.28 8.46
CA ILE A 20 -18.28 5.36 7.17
C ILE A 20 -18.88 6.75 6.97
N LEU A 21 -19.58 7.28 7.97
CA LEU A 21 -20.24 8.59 7.89
C LEU A 21 -19.23 9.74 7.75
N ASN A 22 -18.04 9.60 8.34
CA ASN A 22 -16.96 10.58 8.27
C ASN A 22 -16.02 10.37 7.08
N TYR A 23 -16.28 9.37 6.22
CA TYR A 23 -15.45 9.13 5.05
C TYR A 23 -15.58 10.27 4.03
N GLN A 24 -14.47 10.78 3.53
CA GLN A 24 -14.42 11.97 2.68
C GLN A 24 -15.35 11.93 1.46
N GLU A 25 -15.49 10.74 0.84
CA GLU A 25 -16.34 10.54 -0.34
C GLU A 25 -17.73 9.94 0.01
N TYR A 26 -18.10 9.89 1.30
CA TYR A 26 -19.34 9.21 1.74
C TYR A 26 -20.57 9.71 1.00
N GLU A 27 -20.81 11.01 0.94
CA GLU A 27 -21.99 11.60 0.30
C GLU A 27 -22.07 11.22 -1.19
N SER A 28 -20.93 11.31 -1.90
CA SER A 28 -20.84 10.94 -3.31
C SER A 28 -21.13 9.45 -3.55
N ILE A 29 -20.57 8.57 -2.71
CA ILE A 29 -20.78 7.12 -2.81
C ILE A 29 -22.23 6.76 -2.46
N ARG A 30 -22.80 7.38 -1.43
CA ARG A 30 -24.20 7.21 -1.04
C ARG A 30 -25.15 7.59 -2.19
N ASP A 31 -24.97 8.76 -2.77
CA ASP A 31 -25.82 9.25 -3.84
C ASP A 31 -25.70 8.40 -5.11
N MET A 32 -24.49 7.98 -5.46
CA MET A 32 -24.24 7.03 -6.54
C MET A 32 -24.96 5.70 -6.29
N LEU A 33 -24.89 5.16 -5.07
CA LEU A 33 -25.52 3.90 -4.70
C LEU A 33 -27.06 4.01 -4.76
N LEU A 34 -27.62 5.08 -4.20
CA LEU A 34 -29.06 5.31 -4.22
C LEU A 34 -29.59 5.46 -5.66
N ASN A 35 -28.87 6.21 -6.50
CA ASN A 35 -29.23 6.35 -7.92
C ASN A 35 -29.16 5.00 -8.64
N HIS A 36 -28.09 4.23 -8.44
CA HIS A 36 -27.94 2.91 -9.03
C HIS A 36 -29.06 1.93 -8.63
N LEU A 37 -29.44 1.92 -7.35
CA LEU A 37 -30.55 1.09 -6.85
C LEU A 37 -31.90 1.53 -7.44
N HIS A 38 -32.12 2.85 -7.57
CA HIS A 38 -33.31 3.40 -8.21
C HIS A 38 -33.42 3.00 -9.70
N GLU A 39 -32.31 3.16 -10.45
CA GLU A 39 -32.28 2.77 -11.87
C GLU A 39 -32.55 1.29 -12.05
N ARG A 40 -31.98 0.42 -11.22
CA ARG A 40 -32.26 -1.02 -11.24
C ARG A 40 -33.69 -1.35 -10.90
N ARG A 41 -34.25 -0.69 -9.87
CA ARG A 41 -35.65 -0.94 -9.46
C ARG A 41 -36.64 -0.62 -10.56
N TYR A 42 -36.39 0.39 -11.38
CA TYR A 42 -37.27 0.84 -12.44
C TYR A 42 -36.84 0.42 -13.85
N ASN A 43 -35.89 -0.55 -13.95
CA ASN A 43 -35.35 -1.05 -15.23
C ASN A 43 -34.83 0.08 -16.15
N LYS A 44 -34.28 1.13 -15.58
CA LYS A 44 -33.66 2.24 -16.34
C LYS A 44 -32.27 1.86 -16.82
N GLN A 45 -31.78 2.62 -17.79
CA GLN A 45 -30.38 2.53 -18.17
C GLN A 45 -29.50 2.92 -16.98
N LEU A 46 -28.50 2.08 -16.69
CA LEU A 46 -27.58 2.32 -15.57
C LEU A 46 -26.57 3.40 -15.91
N THR A 47 -26.47 4.42 -15.07
CA THR A 47 -25.43 5.45 -15.17
C THR A 47 -24.04 4.85 -14.86
N TYR A 48 -23.98 3.96 -13.86
CA TYR A 48 -22.77 3.27 -13.47
C TYR A 48 -22.93 1.76 -13.61
N SER A 49 -21.87 1.06 -14.05
CA SER A 49 -21.87 -0.39 -14.07
C SER A 49 -21.91 -0.98 -12.65
N ASN A 50 -22.45 -2.19 -12.51
CA ASN A 50 -22.42 -2.91 -11.22
C ASN A 50 -20.98 -3.05 -10.69
N TYR A 51 -20.04 -3.32 -11.59
CA TYR A 51 -18.60 -3.45 -11.24
C TYR A 51 -18.06 -2.15 -10.65
N TYR A 52 -18.36 -1.01 -11.25
CA TYR A 52 -17.88 0.30 -10.77
C TYR A 52 -18.41 0.61 -9.37
N VAL A 53 -19.72 0.43 -9.15
CA VAL A 53 -20.34 0.67 -7.82
C VAL A 53 -19.74 -0.24 -6.75
N MET A 54 -19.60 -1.54 -7.07
CA MET A 54 -18.99 -2.51 -6.15
C MET A 54 -17.52 -2.21 -5.86
N ASN A 55 -16.78 -1.74 -6.84
CA ASN A 55 -15.38 -1.36 -6.64
C ASN A 55 -15.25 -0.14 -5.71
N LYS A 56 -16.06 0.89 -5.90
CA LYS A 56 -16.07 2.07 -5.01
C LYS A 56 -16.40 1.68 -3.56
N LEU A 57 -17.37 0.81 -3.35
CA LEU A 57 -17.68 0.30 -2.01
C LEU A 57 -16.53 -0.51 -1.41
N ARG A 58 -15.90 -1.39 -2.20
CA ARG A 58 -14.73 -2.17 -1.73
C ARG A 58 -13.58 -1.28 -1.30
N VAL A 59 -13.25 -0.26 -2.09
CA VAL A 59 -12.18 0.68 -1.76
C VAL A 59 -12.50 1.45 -0.48
N MET A 60 -13.72 1.96 -0.34
CA MET A 60 -14.17 2.63 0.89
C MET A 60 -14.00 1.73 2.12
N PHE A 61 -14.54 0.50 2.05
CA PHE A 61 -14.44 -0.45 3.18
C PHE A 61 -12.99 -0.87 3.45
N ALA A 62 -12.16 -1.05 2.42
CA ALA A 62 -10.76 -1.37 2.60
C ALA A 62 -10.02 -0.24 3.33
N ARG A 63 -10.21 1.01 2.92
CA ARG A 63 -9.61 2.18 3.58
C ARG A 63 -10.04 2.30 5.04
N ILE A 64 -11.34 2.16 5.31
CA ILE A 64 -11.87 2.18 6.68
C ILE A 64 -11.26 1.05 7.51
N SER A 65 -11.22 -0.18 6.97
CA SER A 65 -10.64 -1.32 7.67
C SER A 65 -9.16 -1.11 8.00
N VAL A 66 -8.38 -0.61 7.04
CA VAL A 66 -6.96 -0.30 7.26
C VAL A 66 -6.79 0.78 8.32
N SER A 67 -7.60 1.85 8.29
CA SER A 67 -7.55 2.93 9.29
C SER A 67 -7.93 2.50 10.71
N MET A 68 -8.51 1.31 10.87
CA MET A 68 -8.91 0.75 12.16
C MET A 68 -7.91 -0.28 12.69
N LEU A 69 -6.95 -0.73 11.88
CA LEU A 69 -6.03 -1.79 12.29
C LEU A 69 -4.95 -1.30 13.25
N GLU A 70 -4.46 -0.06 13.11
CA GLU A 70 -3.43 0.57 13.95
C GLU A 70 -2.36 -0.43 14.45
N PRO A 71 -1.61 -1.12 13.54
CA PRO A 71 -0.69 -2.16 13.96
C PRO A 71 0.57 -1.57 14.59
N ASP A 72 1.04 -2.13 15.70
CA ASP A 72 2.34 -1.81 16.30
C ASP A 72 3.50 -2.34 15.46
N LEU A 73 3.30 -3.49 14.80
CA LEU A 73 4.30 -4.18 13.99
C LEU A 73 3.66 -4.84 12.77
N VAL A 74 4.24 -4.60 11.61
CA VAL A 74 3.91 -5.29 10.35
C VAL A 74 5.11 -6.12 9.92
N ILE A 75 4.92 -7.42 9.77
CA ILE A 75 5.94 -8.34 9.25
C ILE A 75 5.52 -8.76 7.84
N MET A 76 6.37 -8.47 6.86
CA MET A 76 6.16 -8.88 5.47
C MET A 76 7.21 -9.91 5.08
N ASP A 77 6.80 -11.16 4.96
CA ASP A 77 7.65 -12.22 4.41
C ASP A 77 7.57 -12.23 2.88
N GLU A 78 8.69 -12.55 2.23
CA GLU A 78 8.81 -12.52 0.77
C GLU A 78 8.39 -11.16 0.17
N PHE A 79 8.78 -10.05 0.82
CA PHE A 79 8.33 -8.70 0.48
C PHE A 79 8.60 -8.31 -0.97
N GLN A 80 9.57 -8.93 -1.64
CA GLN A 80 9.87 -8.69 -3.06
C GLN A 80 8.68 -8.96 -3.99
N ARG A 81 7.70 -9.76 -3.56
CA ARG A 81 6.44 -9.98 -4.29
C ARG A 81 5.50 -8.78 -4.20
N PHE A 82 5.71 -7.92 -3.22
CA PHE A 82 4.85 -6.78 -2.88
C PHE A 82 5.58 -5.44 -3.04
N LYS A 83 6.67 -5.39 -3.81
CA LYS A 83 7.46 -4.17 -4.03
C LYS A 83 6.61 -2.98 -4.49
N PHE A 84 5.59 -3.24 -5.31
CA PHE A 84 4.66 -2.23 -5.78
C PHE A 84 3.90 -1.53 -4.64
N LEU A 85 3.80 -2.15 -3.47
CA LEU A 85 3.20 -1.51 -2.28
C LEU A 85 4.14 -0.51 -1.61
N LEU A 86 5.44 -0.62 -1.87
CA LEU A 86 6.47 0.27 -1.33
C LEU A 86 6.79 1.43 -2.29
N SER A 87 6.40 1.31 -3.56
CA SER A 87 6.50 2.42 -4.51
C SER A 87 5.41 3.44 -4.21
N SER A 88 5.76 4.72 -4.20
CA SER A 88 4.81 5.83 -4.08
C SER A 88 3.98 5.98 -5.37
N ASP A 89 3.39 4.88 -5.80
CA ASP A 89 2.50 4.87 -6.96
C ASP A 89 1.15 5.46 -6.55
N ASP A 90 0.61 6.38 -7.34
CA ASP A 90 -0.70 7.02 -7.12
C ASP A 90 -1.87 6.04 -7.31
N SER A 91 -1.59 4.73 -7.39
CA SER A 91 -2.62 3.71 -7.42
C SER A 91 -3.39 3.65 -6.10
N GLU A 92 -4.69 3.37 -6.16
CA GLU A 92 -5.52 3.21 -4.95
C GLU A 92 -4.92 2.20 -3.96
N LEU A 93 -4.27 1.15 -4.49
CA LEU A 93 -3.62 0.12 -3.69
C LEU A 93 -2.32 0.63 -3.04
N GLY A 94 -1.53 1.42 -3.77
CA GLY A 94 -0.31 2.06 -3.26
C GLY A 94 -0.61 3.03 -2.12
N ILE A 95 -1.61 3.89 -2.29
CA ILE A 95 -2.07 4.83 -1.24
C ILE A 95 -2.53 4.07 0.01
N LEU A 96 -3.27 2.97 -0.17
CA LEU A 96 -3.77 2.15 0.93
C LEU A 96 -2.64 1.45 1.69
N ALA A 97 -1.68 0.88 0.95
CA ALA A 97 -0.51 0.23 1.52
C ALA A 97 0.37 1.23 2.27
N HIS A 98 0.63 2.40 1.67
CA HIS A 98 1.39 3.46 2.32
C HIS A 98 0.70 3.91 3.62
N SER A 99 -0.61 4.14 3.61
CA SER A 99 -1.38 4.48 4.82
C SER A 99 -1.28 3.41 5.91
N PHE A 100 -1.18 2.13 5.54
CA PHE A 100 -1.06 1.02 6.47
C PHE A 100 0.35 0.87 7.05
N LEU A 101 1.37 1.10 6.21
CA LEU A 101 2.78 0.87 6.57
C LEU A 101 3.44 2.09 7.22
N SER A 102 2.92 3.30 6.98
CA SER A 102 3.47 4.58 7.47
C SER A 102 2.74 5.15 8.69
N GLY A 103 2.03 4.31 9.46
CA GLY A 103 1.42 4.72 10.73
C GLY A 103 2.47 5.28 11.70
N HIS A 104 2.14 6.32 12.46
CA HIS A 104 3.09 7.08 13.31
C HIS A 104 3.91 6.21 14.28
N ASP A 105 3.35 5.07 14.73
CA ASP A 105 4.00 4.15 15.66
C ASP A 105 4.20 2.74 15.06
N THR A 106 3.88 2.56 13.78
CA THR A 106 3.99 1.25 13.11
C THR A 106 5.44 0.94 12.79
N ARG A 107 5.93 -0.19 13.28
CA ARG A 107 7.23 -0.73 12.90
C ARG A 107 7.06 -1.72 11.77
N VAL A 108 7.93 -1.68 10.77
CA VAL A 108 7.89 -2.58 9.62
C VAL A 108 9.12 -3.47 9.59
N LEU A 109 8.91 -4.78 9.50
CA LEU A 109 9.95 -5.78 9.31
C LEU A 109 9.75 -6.46 7.95
N LEU A 110 10.71 -6.25 7.05
CA LEU A 110 10.71 -6.87 5.72
C LEU A 110 11.66 -8.06 5.73
N LEU A 111 11.17 -9.23 5.33
CA LEU A 111 11.94 -10.46 5.23
C LEU A 111 12.02 -10.88 3.76
N SER A 112 13.21 -11.24 3.30
CA SER A 112 13.43 -11.76 1.95
C SER A 112 14.71 -12.58 1.89
N ALA A 113 14.67 -13.69 1.18
CA ALA A 113 15.87 -14.44 0.82
C ALA A 113 16.66 -13.77 -0.31
N THR A 114 15.98 -13.00 -1.16
CA THR A 114 16.56 -12.31 -2.32
C THR A 114 16.04 -10.88 -2.40
N PRO A 115 16.55 -9.95 -1.55
CA PRO A 115 16.05 -8.58 -1.47
C PRO A 115 16.29 -7.77 -2.76
N TYR A 116 17.19 -8.23 -3.62
CA TYR A 116 17.50 -7.68 -4.93
C TYR A 116 17.80 -8.82 -5.92
N LYS A 117 17.64 -8.57 -7.20
CA LYS A 117 18.01 -9.56 -8.24
C LYS A 117 19.54 -9.65 -8.33
N LEU A 118 20.10 -10.72 -7.75
CA LEU A 118 21.53 -11.04 -7.83
C LEU A 118 21.98 -11.59 -9.19
N TYR A 119 21.06 -11.85 -10.11
CA TYR A 119 21.34 -12.51 -11.36
C TYR A 119 21.31 -11.51 -12.53
N SER A 120 22.36 -10.73 -12.65
CA SER A 120 22.83 -10.29 -13.95
C SER A 120 23.93 -11.26 -14.37
N THR A 121 23.82 -11.82 -15.58
CA THR A 121 24.94 -12.51 -16.20
C THR A 121 26.08 -11.51 -16.42
N LEU A 122 27.33 -11.99 -16.42
CA LEU A 122 28.52 -11.15 -16.66
C LEU A 122 28.44 -10.33 -17.97
N GLU A 123 27.52 -10.67 -18.86
CA GLU A 123 27.26 -9.99 -20.14
C GLU A 123 26.32 -8.76 -20.00
N GLU A 124 25.61 -8.62 -18.88
CA GLU A 124 24.71 -7.50 -18.59
C GLU A 124 25.36 -6.40 -17.73
N ILE A 125 26.61 -6.56 -17.34
CA ILE A 125 27.37 -5.60 -16.52
C ILE A 125 28.04 -4.59 -17.47
N ASP A 126 27.23 -3.81 -18.18
CA ASP A 126 27.67 -2.52 -18.68
C ASP A 126 27.55 -1.48 -17.55
N GLU A 127 28.51 -0.60 -17.37
CA GLU A 127 28.64 0.31 -16.22
C GLU A 127 27.37 1.16 -15.94
N ASN A 128 26.50 1.30 -16.95
CA ASN A 128 25.23 2.03 -16.83
C ASN A 128 24.04 1.19 -16.32
N GLN A 129 24.15 -0.14 -16.24
CA GLN A 129 23.06 -1.03 -15.79
C GLN A 129 23.16 -1.43 -14.32
N LEU A 130 24.30 -1.21 -13.68
CA LEU A 130 24.46 -1.43 -12.22
C LEU A 130 23.46 -0.60 -11.41
N ASP A 131 23.15 0.62 -11.85
CA ASP A 131 22.19 1.49 -11.16
C ASP A 131 20.76 0.97 -11.26
N GLU A 132 20.36 0.33 -12.36
CA GLU A 132 19.01 -0.23 -12.51
C GLU A 132 18.79 -1.48 -11.64
N HIS A 133 19.81 -2.32 -11.47
CA HIS A 133 19.70 -3.53 -10.64
C HIS A 133 19.52 -3.24 -9.16
N TYR A 134 20.08 -2.13 -8.69
CA TYR A 134 19.94 -1.69 -7.31
C TYR A 134 18.81 -0.69 -7.07
N ALA A 135 18.17 -0.20 -8.13
CA ALA A 135 17.08 0.78 -8.02
C ALA A 135 15.96 0.28 -7.10
N GLU A 136 15.56 -0.98 -7.25
CA GLU A 136 14.56 -1.62 -6.40
C GLU A 136 15.01 -1.70 -4.93
N PHE A 137 16.29 -2.02 -4.70
CA PHE A 137 16.86 -2.07 -3.36
C PHE A 137 16.90 -0.68 -2.72
N PHE A 138 17.28 0.35 -3.48
CA PHE A 138 17.24 1.73 -3.00
C PHE A 138 15.84 2.22 -2.70
N GLN A 139 14.83 1.81 -3.45
CA GLN A 139 13.43 2.11 -3.14
C GLN A 139 13.01 1.52 -1.80
N VAL A 140 13.39 0.27 -1.53
CA VAL A 140 13.13 -0.38 -0.24
C VAL A 140 13.85 0.34 0.90
N MET A 141 15.12 0.71 0.71
CA MET A 141 15.89 1.44 1.73
C MET A 141 15.33 2.83 1.99
N ASN A 142 14.91 3.56 0.94
CA ASN A 142 14.26 4.85 1.08
C ASN A 142 12.96 4.74 1.88
N PHE A 143 12.14 3.73 1.59
CA PHE A 143 10.93 3.44 2.35
C PHE A 143 11.23 3.15 3.84
N LEU A 144 12.26 2.32 4.13
CA LEU A 144 12.61 1.93 5.50
C LEU A 144 13.23 3.09 6.31
N PHE A 145 13.95 3.99 5.65
CA PHE A 145 14.55 5.13 6.34
C PHE A 145 13.54 6.21 6.65
N ASP A 146 12.55 6.40 5.76
CA ASP A 146 11.57 7.50 5.83
C ASP A 146 12.21 8.86 6.21
N ASP A 147 13.44 9.08 5.71
CA ASP A 147 14.31 10.20 6.06
C ASP A 147 15.29 10.47 4.90
N GLU A 148 15.09 11.60 4.24
CA GLU A 148 15.88 12.00 3.06
C GLU A 148 17.38 12.11 3.36
N VAL A 149 17.75 12.58 4.55
CA VAL A 149 19.15 12.73 4.94
C VAL A 149 19.84 11.36 5.09
N LYS A 150 19.14 10.41 5.67
CA LYS A 150 19.63 9.03 5.81
C LYS A 150 19.75 8.34 4.47
N ASP A 151 18.80 8.54 3.57
CA ASP A 151 18.80 7.98 2.23
C ASP A 151 19.98 8.50 1.40
N ILE A 152 20.24 9.81 1.41
CA ILE A 152 21.39 10.43 0.74
C ILE A 152 22.70 9.86 1.28
N LYS A 153 22.84 9.80 2.61
CA LYS A 153 24.05 9.26 3.25
C LYS A 153 24.26 7.79 2.93
N PHE A 154 23.21 7.01 2.88
CA PHE A 154 23.28 5.59 2.52
C PHE A 154 23.75 5.42 1.07
N LYS A 155 23.21 6.18 0.11
CA LYS A 155 23.64 6.15 -1.29
C LYS A 155 25.10 6.54 -1.48
N GLU A 156 25.59 7.52 -0.71
CA GLU A 156 26.99 7.91 -0.73
C GLU A 156 27.91 6.77 -0.22
N VAL A 157 27.56 6.16 0.91
CA VAL A 157 28.32 5.02 1.46
C VAL A 157 28.32 3.84 0.49
N TRP A 158 27.17 3.54 -0.11
CA TRP A 158 27.04 2.49 -1.11
C TRP A 158 27.91 2.73 -2.33
N LYS A 159 27.93 3.96 -2.86
CA LYS A 159 28.77 4.34 -3.99
C LYS A 159 30.27 4.13 -3.66
N ASN A 160 30.72 4.57 -2.48
CA ASN A 160 32.11 4.38 -2.05
C ASN A 160 32.46 2.90 -1.91
N TYR A 161 31.55 2.09 -1.38
CA TYR A 161 31.73 0.65 -1.28
C TYR A 161 31.83 -0.02 -2.67
N SER A 162 30.95 0.33 -3.61
CA SER A 162 30.96 -0.20 -4.98
C SER A 162 32.27 0.15 -5.71
N HIS A 163 32.73 1.39 -5.57
CA HIS A 163 34.04 1.79 -6.14
C HIS A 163 35.22 1.03 -5.53
N ALA A 164 35.20 0.79 -4.23
CA ALA A 164 36.25 0.01 -3.58
C ALA A 164 36.27 -1.46 -4.04
N LEU A 165 35.09 -2.05 -4.24
CA LEU A 165 35.00 -3.42 -4.81
C LEU A 165 35.49 -3.51 -6.25
N SER A 166 35.20 -2.52 -7.08
CA SER A 166 35.63 -2.50 -8.49
C SER A 166 37.14 -2.27 -8.66
N ALA A 167 37.83 -1.81 -7.62
CA ALA A 167 39.27 -1.56 -7.60
C ALA A 167 40.09 -2.78 -7.14
N LEU A 168 39.46 -3.88 -6.71
CA LEU A 168 40.08 -5.15 -6.33
C LEU A 168 40.21 -6.10 -7.53
#